data_0beb23222f8703ca0273a31d9bed4d82
#
_entry.id   0beb23222f8703ca0273a31d9bed4d82
#
_cell.length_a   1.000
_cell.length_b   1.000
_cell.length_c   1.000
_cell.angle_alpha   90.00
_cell.angle_beta   90.00
_cell.angle_gamma   90.00
#
_symmetry.space_group_name_H-M   'P 1'
#
loop_
_entity.id
_entity.type
_entity.pdbx_description
1 polymer ?
#
loop_
_entity_poly.entity_id
_entity_poly.type
_entity_poly.pdbx_seq_one_letter_code
_entity_poly.pdbx_strand_id
1 'polypeptide(L)'
;MSTDYTETLKKIKETEEATSREILERRKALEEELRRMETESANSISQAKAQAEDYVAAEVDKAHSASQVKADALLATTSRQAKEVAAKNLDKKDLKKIIDNTLFSEFE
;
A
#
# COMPACT_ATOMS: atom_id res chain seq x y z
N MET A 1 2.16 -70.28 38.91
CA MET A 1 1.43 -69.94 37.70
C MET A 1 0.48 -68.78 37.85
N SER A 2 -0.31 -68.65 38.91
CA SER A 2 -1.17 -67.53 39.14
C SER A 2 -0.43 -66.21 39.32
N THR A 3 0.79 -66.26 39.85
CA THR A 3 1.66 -65.08 40.08
C THR A 3 2.13 -64.51 38.76
N ASP A 4 2.51 -65.31 37.81
CA ASP A 4 2.99 -64.90 36.45
C ASP A 4 1.85 -64.26 35.66
N TYR A 5 0.65 -64.83 35.77
CA TYR A 5 -0.52 -64.28 35.12
C TYR A 5 -0.90 -62.93 35.70
N THR A 6 -0.87 -62.79 37.01
CA THR A 6 -1.13 -61.53 37.71
C THR A 6 -0.09 -60.46 37.34
N GLU A 7 1.18 -60.84 37.27
CA GLU A 7 2.26 -59.91 36.91
C GLU A 7 2.09 -59.44 35.44
N THR A 8 1.70 -60.36 34.55
CA THR A 8 1.45 -60.04 33.14
C THR A 8 0.31 -59.07 33.00
N LEU A 9 -0.82 -59.29 33.69
CA LEU A 9 -1.94 -58.39 33.69
C LEU A 9 -1.56 -57.00 34.26
N LYS A 10 -0.77 -56.97 35.31
CA LYS A 10 -0.26 -55.73 35.91
C LYS A 10 0.57 -54.93 34.94
N LYS A 11 1.48 -55.58 34.19
CA LYS A 11 2.34 -54.97 33.18
C LYS A 11 1.51 -54.40 32.02
N ILE A 12 0.51 -55.17 31.57
CA ILE A 12 -0.40 -54.70 30.51
C ILE A 12 -1.14 -53.45 30.96
N LYS A 13 -1.65 -53.43 32.18
CA LYS A 13 -2.37 -52.28 32.73
C LYS A 13 -1.44 -51.06 32.87
N GLU A 14 -0.22 -51.27 33.36
CA GLU A 14 0.77 -50.18 33.50
C GLU A 14 1.16 -49.62 32.14
N THR A 15 1.31 -50.48 31.13
CA THR A 15 1.60 -50.08 29.74
C THR A 15 0.45 -49.27 29.13
N GLU A 16 -0.80 -49.73 29.34
CA GLU A 16 -1.97 -48.99 28.87
C GLU A 16 -2.08 -47.61 29.51
N GLU A 17 -1.87 -47.50 30.82
CA GLU A 17 -1.89 -46.24 31.55
C GLU A 17 -0.77 -45.30 31.07
N ALA A 18 0.44 -45.83 30.87
CA ALA A 18 1.57 -45.07 30.37
C ALA A 18 1.32 -44.56 28.96
N THR A 19 0.77 -45.42 28.10
CA THR A 19 0.42 -45.05 26.71
C THR A 19 -0.66 -43.98 26.69
N SER A 20 -1.70 -44.12 27.53
CA SER A 20 -2.76 -43.13 27.63
C SER A 20 -2.25 -41.77 28.09
N ARG A 21 -1.33 -41.76 29.06
CA ARG A 21 -0.70 -40.51 29.50
C ARG A 21 0.16 -39.88 28.40
N GLU A 22 0.94 -40.68 27.70
CA GLU A 22 1.76 -40.21 26.60
C GLU A 22 0.91 -39.60 25.48
N ILE A 23 -0.18 -40.24 25.11
CA ILE A 23 -1.12 -39.73 24.10
C ILE A 23 -1.71 -38.39 24.56
N LEU A 24 -2.12 -38.31 25.82
CA LEU A 24 -2.69 -37.10 26.37
C LEU A 24 -1.67 -35.92 26.36
N GLU A 25 -0.43 -36.20 26.78
CA GLU A 25 0.65 -35.22 26.77
C GLU A 25 0.97 -34.74 25.35
N ARG A 26 1.06 -35.66 24.39
CA ARG A 26 1.31 -35.31 23.00
C ARG A 26 0.17 -34.50 22.40
N ARG A 27 -1.07 -34.84 22.76
CA ARG A 27 -2.24 -34.08 22.31
C ARG A 27 -2.19 -32.64 22.83
N LYS A 28 -1.86 -32.46 24.12
CA LYS A 28 -1.73 -31.13 24.71
C LYS A 28 -0.60 -30.33 24.04
N ALA A 29 0.53 -30.95 23.81
CA ALA A 29 1.67 -30.32 23.16
C ALA A 29 1.32 -29.88 21.73
N LEU A 30 0.62 -30.74 20.99
CA LEU A 30 0.16 -30.41 19.63
C LEU A 30 -0.89 -29.28 19.62
N GLU A 31 -1.79 -29.27 20.60
CA GLU A 31 -2.78 -28.19 20.71
C GLU A 31 -2.12 -26.85 21.01
N GLU A 32 -1.12 -26.84 21.87
CA GLU A 32 -0.35 -25.63 22.16
C GLU A 32 0.45 -25.16 20.95
N GLU A 33 1.07 -26.08 20.23
CA GLU A 33 1.79 -25.77 19.01
C GLU A 33 0.86 -25.20 17.94
N LEU A 34 -0.32 -25.81 17.79
CA LEU A 34 -1.32 -25.33 16.84
C LEU A 34 -1.77 -23.91 17.16
N ARG A 35 -2.04 -23.61 18.44
CA ARG A 35 -2.41 -22.25 18.86
C ARG A 35 -1.30 -21.25 18.58
N ARG A 36 -0.06 -21.62 18.82
CA ARG A 36 1.09 -20.77 18.54
C ARG A 36 1.20 -20.49 17.04
N MET A 37 1.05 -21.53 16.22
CA MET A 37 1.07 -21.39 14.77
C MET A 37 -0.08 -20.50 14.25
N GLU A 38 -1.28 -20.65 14.81
CA GLU A 38 -2.42 -19.80 14.48
C GLU A 38 -2.15 -18.34 14.83
N THR A 39 -1.56 -18.08 16.00
CA THR A 39 -1.20 -16.73 16.42
C THR A 39 -0.12 -16.13 15.52
N GLU A 40 0.93 -16.88 15.22
CA GLU A 40 2.01 -16.45 14.32
C GLU A 40 1.49 -16.17 12.92
N SER A 41 0.61 -17.03 12.43
CA SER A 41 -0.03 -16.86 11.12
C SER A 41 -0.90 -15.59 11.08
N ALA A 42 -1.71 -15.36 12.12
CA ALA A 42 -2.52 -14.16 12.21
C ALA A 42 -1.67 -12.90 12.27
N ASN A 43 -0.58 -12.93 13.04
CA ASN A 43 0.37 -11.82 13.11
C ASN A 43 1.07 -11.56 11.77
N SER A 44 1.49 -12.62 11.08
CA SER A 44 2.11 -12.50 9.75
C SER A 44 1.15 -11.88 8.73
N ILE A 45 -0.10 -12.30 8.73
CA ILE A 45 -1.13 -11.76 7.85
C ILE A 45 -1.38 -10.28 8.17
N SER A 46 -1.48 -9.94 9.46
CA SER A 46 -1.68 -8.56 9.91
C SER A 46 -0.52 -7.66 9.49
N GLN A 47 0.73 -8.12 9.64
CA GLN A 47 1.92 -7.39 9.20
C GLN A 47 1.97 -7.22 7.69
N ALA A 48 1.69 -8.28 6.94
CA ALA A 48 1.66 -8.22 5.49
C ALA A 48 0.60 -7.23 4.99
N LYS A 49 -0.55 -7.24 5.62
CA LYS A 49 -1.64 -6.30 5.30
C LYS A 49 -1.24 -4.86 5.58
N ALA A 50 -0.62 -4.60 6.74
CA ALA A 50 -0.15 -3.26 7.11
C ALA A 50 0.94 -2.77 6.12
N GLN A 51 1.88 -3.64 5.75
CA GLN A 51 2.91 -3.31 4.77
C GLN A 51 2.32 -3.02 3.39
N ALA A 52 1.32 -3.78 2.98
CA ALA A 52 0.63 -3.57 1.71
C ALA A 52 -0.12 -2.22 1.72
N GLU A 53 -0.79 -1.89 2.80
CA GLU A 53 -1.48 -0.60 2.97
C GLU A 53 -0.49 0.56 2.92
N ASP A 54 0.66 0.45 3.60
CA ASP A 54 1.72 1.46 3.58
C ASP A 54 2.30 1.62 2.17
N TYR A 55 2.53 0.51 1.47
CA TYR A 55 3.02 0.55 0.09
C TYR A 55 2.05 1.27 -0.83
N VAL A 56 0.76 0.93 -0.75
CA VAL A 56 -0.28 1.58 -1.56
C VAL A 56 -0.35 3.08 -1.25
N ALA A 57 -0.33 3.45 0.03
CA ALA A 57 -0.34 4.85 0.44
C ALA A 57 0.85 5.62 -0.13
N ALA A 58 2.05 5.05 -0.06
CA ALA A 58 3.27 5.65 -0.60
C ALA A 58 3.20 5.82 -2.12
N GLU A 59 2.68 4.81 -2.83
CA GLU A 59 2.53 4.89 -4.29
C GLU A 59 1.47 5.91 -4.71
N VAL A 60 0.37 6.01 -3.97
CA VAL A 60 -0.65 7.03 -4.20
C VAL A 60 -0.08 8.44 -3.98
N ASP A 61 0.68 8.63 -2.91
CA ASP A 61 1.34 9.91 -2.64
C ASP A 61 2.32 10.30 -3.74
N LYS A 62 3.12 9.36 -4.24
CA LYS A 62 4.02 9.58 -5.37
C LYS A 62 3.27 9.98 -6.62
N ALA A 63 2.21 9.27 -6.95
CA ALA A 63 1.39 9.55 -8.12
C ALA A 63 0.75 10.94 -8.01
N HIS A 64 0.25 11.27 -6.83
CA HIS A 64 -0.35 12.58 -6.54
C HIS A 64 0.68 13.70 -6.70
N SER A 65 1.87 13.54 -6.12
CA SER A 65 2.96 14.53 -6.25
C SER A 65 3.41 14.69 -7.70
N ALA A 66 3.55 13.60 -8.45
CA ALA A 66 3.91 13.65 -9.86
C ALA A 66 2.84 14.37 -10.68
N SER A 67 1.56 14.11 -10.40
CA SER A 67 0.44 14.79 -11.06
C SER A 67 0.43 16.28 -10.75
N GLN A 68 0.71 16.65 -9.49
CA GLN A 68 0.77 18.04 -9.08
C GLN A 68 1.88 18.80 -9.80
N VAL A 69 3.07 18.19 -9.91
CA VAL A 69 4.21 18.78 -10.64
C VAL A 69 3.84 19.00 -12.11
N LYS A 70 3.20 18.02 -12.74
CA LYS A 70 2.75 18.14 -14.14
C LYS A 70 1.70 19.24 -14.30
N ALA A 71 0.74 19.31 -13.40
CA ALA A 71 -0.29 20.34 -13.43
C ALA A 71 0.31 21.74 -13.27
N ASP A 72 1.23 21.91 -12.33
CA ASP A 72 1.91 23.17 -12.10
C ASP A 72 2.74 23.60 -13.32
N ALA A 73 3.46 22.67 -13.93
CA ALA A 73 4.23 22.93 -15.14
C ALA A 73 3.32 23.32 -16.31
N LEU A 74 2.20 22.64 -16.47
CA LEU A 74 1.21 22.95 -17.52
C LEU A 74 0.60 24.34 -17.31
N LEU A 75 0.23 24.65 -16.07
CA LEU A 75 -0.30 25.98 -15.73
C LEU A 75 0.70 27.09 -15.99
N ALA A 76 1.97 26.90 -15.63
CA ALA A 76 3.03 27.85 -15.89
C ALA A 76 3.25 28.08 -17.40
N THR A 77 3.26 27.01 -18.20
CA THR A 77 3.40 27.08 -19.64
C THR A 77 2.20 27.80 -20.27
N THR A 78 1.00 27.46 -19.87
CA THR A 78 -0.23 28.06 -20.36
C THR A 78 -0.30 29.56 -20.02
N SER A 79 0.08 29.93 -18.79
CA SER A 79 0.13 31.30 -18.35
C SER A 79 1.12 32.12 -19.18
N ARG A 80 2.32 31.58 -19.45
CA ARG A 80 3.32 32.23 -20.28
C ARG A 80 2.82 32.43 -21.70
N GLN A 81 2.22 31.41 -22.30
CA GLN A 81 1.63 31.50 -23.64
C GLN A 81 0.51 32.52 -23.71
N ALA A 82 -0.35 32.59 -22.71
CA ALA A 82 -1.39 33.60 -22.64
C ALA A 82 -0.85 35.02 -22.60
N LYS A 83 0.23 35.25 -21.84
CA LYS A 83 0.93 36.54 -21.78
C LYS A 83 1.56 36.91 -23.12
N GLU A 84 2.17 35.93 -23.81
CA GLU A 84 2.75 36.16 -25.14
C GLU A 84 1.69 36.54 -26.16
N VAL A 85 0.54 35.86 -26.15
CA VAL A 85 -0.58 36.17 -27.04
C VAL A 85 -1.15 37.56 -26.74
N ALA A 86 -1.32 37.90 -25.46
CA ALA A 86 -1.79 39.23 -25.07
C ALA A 86 -0.82 40.35 -25.50
N ALA A 87 0.48 40.11 -25.38
CA ALA A 87 1.50 41.07 -25.82
C ALA A 87 1.46 41.28 -27.34
N LYS A 88 1.32 40.19 -28.12
CA LYS A 88 1.18 40.26 -29.57
C LYS A 88 -0.10 41.00 -29.99
N ASN A 89 -1.20 40.81 -29.33
CA ASN A 89 -2.45 41.51 -29.62
C ASN A 89 -2.33 43.00 -29.29
N LEU A 90 -1.65 43.35 -28.19
CA LEU A 90 -1.35 44.74 -27.85
C LEU A 90 -0.46 45.41 -28.90
N ASP A 91 0.60 44.75 -29.34
CA ASP A 91 1.50 45.25 -30.39
C ASP A 91 0.74 45.49 -31.71
N LYS A 92 -0.16 44.59 -32.09
CA LYS A 92 -1.02 44.75 -33.26
C LYS A 92 -1.97 45.95 -33.12
N LYS A 93 -2.58 46.14 -31.97
CA LYS A 93 -3.43 47.28 -31.67
C LYS A 93 -2.67 48.61 -31.74
N ASP A 94 -1.49 48.62 -31.15
CA ASP A 94 -0.63 49.82 -31.18
C ASP A 94 -0.19 50.15 -32.56
N LEU A 95 0.20 49.16 -33.37
CA LEU A 95 0.55 49.32 -34.79
C LEU A 95 -0.62 49.88 -35.56
N LYS A 96 -1.81 49.37 -35.35
CA LYS A 96 -3.02 49.82 -36.03
C LYS A 96 -3.33 51.26 -35.68
N LYS A 97 -3.21 51.65 -34.41
CA LYS A 97 -3.36 53.03 -33.96
C LYS A 97 -2.37 53.96 -34.61
N ILE A 98 -1.10 53.59 -34.71
CA ILE A 98 -0.06 54.35 -35.36
C ILE A 98 -0.36 54.57 -36.84
N ILE A 99 -0.76 53.48 -37.51
CA ILE A 99 -1.14 53.50 -38.93
C ILE A 99 -2.36 54.42 -39.14
N ASP A 100 -3.41 54.30 -38.32
CA ASP A 100 -4.61 55.11 -38.40
C ASP A 100 -4.26 56.58 -38.17
N ASN A 101 -3.46 56.92 -37.18
CA ASN A 101 -3.06 58.27 -36.88
C ASN A 101 -2.23 58.87 -37.99
N THR A 102 -1.33 58.10 -38.61
CA THR A 102 -0.52 58.56 -39.72
C THR A 102 -1.34 58.82 -40.98
N LEU A 103 -2.31 57.92 -41.27
CA LEU A 103 -3.24 58.09 -42.35
C LEU A 103 -4.12 59.36 -42.15
N PHE A 104 -4.63 59.58 -40.92
CA PHE A 104 -5.42 60.75 -40.63
C PHE A 104 -4.66 62.03 -40.76
N SER A 105 -3.39 62.09 -40.37
CA SER A 105 -2.57 63.28 -40.50
C SER A 105 -2.20 63.58 -41.95
N GLU A 106 -2.14 62.62 -42.83
CA GLU A 106 -1.88 62.82 -44.29
C GLU A 106 -3.10 63.37 -45.03
N PHE A 107 -4.30 63.10 -44.54
CA PHE A 107 -5.55 63.62 -45.15
C PHE A 107 -6.01 64.96 -44.62
N GLU A 108 -5.40 65.47 -43.58
CA GLU A 108 -5.66 66.80 -43.10
C GLU A 108 -4.70 67.80 -43.82
#